data_4a3bccd4954365412ab0ed844b52b2f0
#
_entry.id   4a3bccd4954365412ab0ed844b52b2f0
#
_cell.length_a   1.000
_cell.length_b   1.000
_cell.length_c   1.000
_cell.angle_alpha   90.00
_cell.angle_beta   90.00
_cell.angle_gamma   90.00
#
_symmetry.space_group_name_H-M   'P 1'
#
loop_
_entity.id
_entity.type
_entity.pdbx_description
1 polymer ?
#
loop_
_entity_poly.entity_id
_entity_poly.type
_entity_poly.pdbx_seq_one_letter_code
_entity_poly.pdbx_strand_id
1 'polypeptide(L)'
;MMKNFLLLKLCVLLCLTWVGCSNIIDDEETMERVTVGDRVPVLTVDVVDNGNHKTFTTERLTGETVIVLFHTTCRDCQRELPRLNEYYLEHKAEAGFQMIAISRAEGEEEVARFWKEQKLQIPYSAQPDRRVYELFASSVIPRVYFCNARGIVTRIYVEKLPDAL
;
A
#
# COMPACT_ATOMS: atom_id res chain seq x y z
N MET A 1 53.49 34.31 -33.31
CA MET A 1 52.35 33.45 -33.60
C MET A 1 52.26 32.16 -32.82
N MET A 2 53.16 31.83 -31.92
CA MET A 2 53.14 30.56 -31.14
C MET A 2 52.48 30.63 -29.75
N LYS A 3 52.26 31.83 -29.19
CA LYS A 3 51.65 31.96 -27.82
C LYS A 3 50.16 31.69 -27.77
N ASN A 4 49.43 31.93 -28.86
CA ASN A 4 47.96 31.72 -28.87
C ASN A 4 47.53 30.26 -29.03
N PHE A 5 48.44 29.41 -29.54
CA PHE A 5 48.14 27.99 -29.72
C PHE A 5 48.23 27.19 -28.43
N LEU A 6 49.06 27.69 -27.47
CA LEU A 6 49.24 27.07 -26.16
C LEU A 6 48.05 27.37 -25.21
N LEU A 7 47.53 28.60 -25.30
CA LEU A 7 46.32 29.01 -24.54
C LEU A 7 45.06 28.26 -25.00
N LEU A 8 44.92 28.02 -26.31
CA LEU A 8 43.79 27.28 -26.86
C LEU A 8 43.81 25.79 -26.43
N LYS A 9 44.97 25.17 -26.34
CA LYS A 9 45.10 23.81 -25.83
C LYS A 9 44.88 23.69 -24.31
N LEU A 10 45.20 24.73 -23.53
CA LEU A 10 44.95 24.76 -22.11
C LEU A 10 43.44 24.92 -21.79
N CYS A 11 42.70 25.71 -22.58
CA CYS A 11 41.23 25.85 -22.42
C CYS A 11 40.48 24.57 -22.77
N VAL A 12 40.95 23.79 -23.74
CA VAL A 12 40.30 22.50 -24.12
C VAL A 12 40.54 21.44 -23.06
N LEU A 13 41.65 21.47 -22.35
CA LEU A 13 41.92 20.50 -21.24
C LEU A 13 41.13 20.82 -19.97
N LEU A 14 40.73 22.10 -19.74
CA LEU A 14 39.95 22.48 -18.55
C LEU A 14 38.42 22.22 -18.72
N CYS A 15 37.91 22.03 -19.95
CA CYS A 15 36.52 21.73 -20.19
C CYS A 15 36.12 20.24 -20.02
N LEU A 16 37.08 19.35 -19.82
CA LEU A 16 36.81 17.90 -19.73
C LEU A 16 36.68 17.35 -18.29
N THR A 17 36.69 18.22 -17.26
CA THR A 17 36.58 17.76 -15.86
C THR A 17 35.25 18.06 -15.18
N TRP A 18 34.22 18.47 -15.94
CA TRP A 18 32.84 18.60 -15.41
C TRP A 18 31.96 17.45 -15.90
N VAL A 19 32.43 16.22 -15.77
CA VAL A 19 31.51 15.10 -15.62
C VAL A 19 31.07 15.11 -14.16
N GLY A 20 30.07 15.92 -13.89
CA GLY A 20 29.36 15.82 -12.62
C GLY A 20 28.81 14.42 -12.51
N CYS A 21 29.28 13.65 -11.53
CA CYS A 21 28.52 12.55 -10.98
C CYS A 21 27.20 13.15 -10.48
N SER A 22 26.16 13.12 -11.32
CA SER A 22 24.82 13.11 -10.80
C SER A 22 24.73 11.82 -9.97
N ASN A 23 24.82 11.97 -8.65
CA ASN A 23 24.27 10.96 -7.76
C ASN A 23 22.81 10.82 -8.21
N ILE A 24 22.54 9.83 -9.03
CA ILE A 24 21.23 9.23 -9.12
C ILE A 24 21.08 8.58 -7.74
N ILE A 25 20.55 9.37 -6.79
CA ILE A 25 19.80 8.78 -5.70
C ILE A 25 18.64 8.14 -6.46
N ASP A 26 18.71 6.83 -6.66
CA ASP A 26 17.52 6.04 -6.83
C ASP A 26 16.74 6.22 -5.51
N ASP A 27 15.99 7.32 -5.41
CA ASP A 27 14.80 7.29 -4.61
C ASP A 27 14.04 6.09 -5.18
N GLU A 28 13.99 5.01 -4.42
CA GLU A 28 13.07 3.90 -4.65
C GLU A 28 11.69 4.54 -4.51
N GLU A 29 11.28 5.17 -5.60
CA GLU A 29 10.02 5.87 -5.73
C GLU A 29 8.98 4.86 -5.30
N THR A 30 8.30 5.15 -4.19
CA THR A 30 7.20 4.31 -3.70
C THR A 30 6.16 4.29 -4.81
N MET A 31 6.34 3.35 -5.76
CA MET A 31 5.52 3.30 -6.96
C MET A 31 4.10 2.96 -6.54
N GLU A 32 3.33 4.02 -6.38
CA GLU A 32 1.88 3.94 -6.28
C GLU A 32 1.34 3.42 -7.61
N ARG A 33 0.70 2.27 -7.58
CA ARG A 33 0.03 1.71 -8.77
C ARG A 33 -1.45 2.06 -8.82
N VAL A 34 -1.98 2.51 -7.68
CA VAL A 34 -3.38 2.91 -7.52
C VAL A 34 -3.41 4.24 -6.79
N THR A 35 -4.02 5.23 -7.42
CA THR A 35 -4.18 6.59 -6.88
C THR A 35 -5.65 6.95 -6.68
N VAL A 36 -5.91 8.07 -5.99
CA VAL A 36 -7.27 8.58 -5.83
C VAL A 36 -7.87 8.92 -7.20
N GLY A 37 -9.07 8.42 -7.46
CA GLY A 37 -9.76 8.53 -8.75
C GLY A 37 -9.63 7.29 -9.63
N ASP A 38 -8.68 6.41 -9.37
CA ASP A 38 -8.54 5.15 -10.10
C ASP A 38 -9.62 4.15 -9.68
N ARG A 39 -9.86 3.19 -10.55
CA ARG A 39 -10.63 2.00 -10.17
C ARG A 39 -9.72 1.05 -9.41
N VAL A 40 -10.22 0.53 -8.26
CA VAL A 40 -9.52 -0.50 -7.51
C VAL A 40 -9.23 -1.72 -8.42
N PRO A 41 -8.06 -2.35 -8.31
CA PRO A 41 -7.72 -3.56 -9.08
C PRO A 41 -8.77 -4.65 -8.90
N VAL A 42 -9.06 -5.38 -9.96
CA VAL A 42 -9.92 -6.57 -9.90
C VAL A 42 -9.16 -7.67 -9.17
N LEU A 43 -9.71 -8.12 -8.05
CA LEU A 43 -9.18 -9.24 -7.29
C LEU A 43 -10.31 -10.08 -6.70
N THR A 44 -10.02 -11.34 -6.46
CA THR A 44 -10.86 -12.27 -5.72
C THR A 44 -9.97 -13.04 -4.77
N VAL A 45 -10.32 -13.02 -3.48
CA VAL A 45 -9.52 -13.63 -2.40
C VAL A 45 -10.41 -14.38 -1.42
N ASP A 46 -9.86 -15.42 -0.81
CA ASP A 46 -10.50 -16.09 0.31
C ASP A 46 -10.34 -15.24 1.57
N VAL A 47 -11.38 -15.17 2.36
CA VAL A 47 -11.49 -14.30 3.53
C VAL A 47 -11.97 -15.11 4.73
N VAL A 48 -11.34 -14.89 5.86
CA VAL A 48 -11.82 -15.37 7.17
C VAL A 48 -12.58 -14.26 7.86
N ASP A 49 -13.85 -14.50 8.16
CA ASP A 49 -14.75 -13.58 8.86
C ASP A 49 -15.38 -14.30 10.07
N ASN A 50 -14.98 -13.91 11.27
CA ASN A 50 -15.41 -14.58 12.52
C ASN A 50 -15.24 -16.11 12.48
N GLY A 51 -14.12 -16.58 11.91
CA GLY A 51 -13.80 -18.00 11.75
C GLY A 51 -14.52 -18.72 10.60
N ASN A 52 -15.32 -18.02 9.81
CA ASN A 52 -15.97 -18.57 8.62
C ASN A 52 -15.21 -18.14 7.36
N HIS A 53 -15.00 -19.08 6.45
CA HIS A 53 -14.41 -18.79 5.14
C HIS A 53 -15.45 -18.27 4.17
N LYS A 54 -15.11 -17.20 3.48
CA LYS A 54 -15.93 -16.53 2.46
C LYS A 54 -15.03 -16.13 1.30
N THR A 55 -15.63 -15.70 0.20
CA THR A 55 -14.91 -15.08 -0.92
C THR A 55 -15.26 -13.59 -0.98
N PHE A 56 -14.24 -12.75 -1.09
CA PHE A 56 -14.39 -11.33 -1.38
C PHE A 56 -13.91 -11.05 -2.80
N THR A 57 -14.65 -10.20 -3.52
CA THR A 57 -14.25 -9.73 -4.85
C THR A 57 -14.52 -8.24 -5.02
N THR A 58 -13.58 -7.53 -5.64
CA THR A 58 -13.74 -6.11 -5.99
C THR A 58 -14.63 -5.87 -7.21
N GLU A 59 -15.05 -6.91 -7.90
CA GLU A 59 -16.02 -6.79 -9.02
C GLU A 59 -17.45 -6.45 -8.57
N ARG A 60 -17.79 -6.71 -7.31
CA ARG A 60 -19.15 -6.59 -6.77
C ARG A 60 -19.17 -5.79 -5.47
N LEU A 61 -18.70 -4.57 -5.51
CA LEU A 61 -18.80 -3.66 -4.37
C LEU A 61 -20.21 -3.09 -4.27
N THR A 62 -20.76 -3.05 -3.05
CA THR A 62 -22.14 -2.64 -2.80
C THR A 62 -22.28 -1.30 -2.10
N GLY A 63 -21.19 -0.79 -1.54
CA GLY A 63 -21.14 0.46 -0.81
C GLY A 63 -19.70 0.95 -0.62
N GLU A 64 -19.46 1.71 0.43
CA GLU A 64 -18.09 2.04 0.81
C GLU A 64 -17.34 0.76 1.15
N THR A 65 -16.18 0.61 0.55
CA THR A 65 -15.30 -0.54 0.77
C THR A 65 -13.93 -0.07 1.20
N VAL A 66 -13.44 -0.62 2.29
CA VAL A 66 -12.10 -0.32 2.83
C VAL A 66 -11.19 -1.53 2.65
N ILE A 67 -10.10 -1.34 1.91
CA ILE A 67 -9.08 -2.38 1.68
C ILE A 67 -7.82 -1.97 2.43
N VAL A 68 -7.38 -2.82 3.35
CA VAL A 68 -6.18 -2.61 4.17
C VAL A 68 -5.11 -3.60 3.76
N LEU A 69 -3.94 -3.11 3.36
CA LEU A 69 -2.77 -3.94 3.08
C LEU A 69 -1.81 -3.85 4.26
N PHE A 70 -1.42 -5.00 4.81
CA PHE A 70 -0.66 -5.06 6.07
C PHE A 70 0.35 -6.21 6.12
N HIS A 71 1.14 -6.26 7.20
CA HIS A 71 1.94 -7.40 7.64
C HIS A 71 1.95 -7.41 9.16
N THR A 72 1.84 -8.58 9.79
CA THR A 72 1.69 -8.70 11.25
C THR A 72 2.90 -8.19 12.03
N THR A 73 4.11 -8.27 11.47
CA THR A 73 5.35 -7.79 12.11
C THR A 73 5.64 -6.32 11.84
N CYS A 74 4.84 -5.64 11.02
CA CYS A 74 5.01 -4.22 10.73
C CYS A 74 4.51 -3.37 11.91
N ARG A 75 5.38 -2.54 12.50
CA ARG A 75 5.04 -1.71 13.68
C ARG A 75 3.91 -0.72 13.40
N ASP A 76 3.92 -0.09 12.23
CA ASP A 76 2.87 0.85 11.84
C ASP A 76 1.55 0.12 11.64
N CYS A 77 1.55 -1.08 11.05
CA CYS A 77 0.36 -1.91 10.96
C CYS A 77 -0.19 -2.29 12.34
N GLN A 78 0.68 -2.68 13.27
CA GLN A 78 0.28 -3.01 14.65
C GLN A 78 -0.35 -1.82 15.39
N ARG A 79 0.08 -0.59 15.08
CA ARG A 79 -0.49 0.64 15.63
C ARG A 79 -1.83 1.00 14.99
N GLU A 80 -1.96 0.87 13.67
CA GLU A 80 -3.11 1.35 12.93
C GLU A 80 -4.26 0.31 12.84
N LEU A 81 -3.98 -0.98 12.86
CA LEU A 81 -5.02 -2.02 12.77
C LEU A 81 -6.06 -1.98 13.90
N PRO A 82 -5.72 -1.70 15.18
CA PRO A 82 -6.73 -1.52 16.22
C PRO A 82 -7.68 -0.35 15.94
N ARG A 83 -7.18 0.78 15.42
CA ARG A 83 -7.98 1.95 15.04
C ARG A 83 -8.90 1.65 13.85
N LEU A 84 -8.40 0.92 12.88
CA LEU A 84 -9.19 0.42 11.76
C LEU A 84 -10.26 -0.57 12.23
N ASN A 85 -9.98 -1.36 13.25
CA ASN A 85 -10.96 -2.26 13.84
C ASN A 85 -12.09 -1.49 14.56
N GLU A 86 -11.78 -0.39 15.23
CA GLU A 86 -12.82 0.51 15.78
C GLU A 86 -13.69 1.07 14.67
N TYR A 87 -13.09 1.62 13.62
CA TYR A 87 -13.82 2.09 12.44
C TYR A 87 -14.71 1.00 11.82
N TYR A 88 -14.20 -0.22 11.68
CA TYR A 88 -14.98 -1.36 11.20
C TYR A 88 -16.19 -1.63 12.08
N LEU A 89 -16.01 -1.65 13.40
CA LEU A 89 -17.09 -1.94 14.35
C LEU A 89 -18.21 -0.89 14.32
N GLU A 90 -17.86 0.36 14.08
CA GLU A 90 -18.82 1.46 13.95
C GLU A 90 -19.64 1.37 12.66
N HIS A 91 -19.03 0.97 11.54
CA HIS A 91 -19.64 1.04 10.21
C HIS A 91 -20.16 -0.30 9.68
N LYS A 92 -19.78 -1.45 10.27
CA LYS A 92 -20.13 -2.79 9.76
C LYS A 92 -21.63 -3.07 9.62
N ALA A 93 -22.49 -2.30 10.30
CA ALA A 93 -23.94 -2.41 10.20
C ALA A 93 -24.55 -1.53 9.10
N GLU A 94 -23.77 -0.66 8.47
CA GLU A 94 -24.24 0.21 7.41
C GLU A 94 -24.50 -0.58 6.12
N ALA A 95 -25.56 -0.21 5.43
CA ALA A 95 -25.97 -0.90 4.21
C ALA A 95 -24.89 -0.79 3.12
N GLY A 96 -24.37 -1.93 2.71
CA GLY A 96 -23.36 -2.02 1.64
C GLY A 96 -21.92 -1.76 2.06
N PHE A 97 -21.66 -1.38 3.32
CA PHE A 97 -20.29 -1.23 3.82
C PHE A 97 -19.53 -2.57 3.80
N GLN A 98 -18.31 -2.52 3.35
CA GLN A 98 -17.39 -3.67 3.32
C GLN A 98 -16.00 -3.25 3.79
N MET A 99 -15.33 -4.09 4.56
CA MET A 99 -13.94 -3.90 4.93
C MET A 99 -13.20 -5.22 4.94
N ILE A 100 -11.96 -5.20 4.45
CA ILE A 100 -11.09 -6.37 4.40
C ILE A 100 -9.64 -5.96 4.67
N ALA A 101 -8.95 -6.75 5.48
CA ALA A 101 -7.51 -6.65 5.66
C ALA A 101 -6.82 -7.79 4.89
N ILE A 102 -5.86 -7.46 4.04
CA ILE A 102 -5.14 -8.41 3.18
C ILE A 102 -3.67 -8.40 3.57
N SER A 103 -3.14 -9.55 3.97
CA SER A 103 -1.74 -9.66 4.35
C SER A 103 -0.82 -9.61 3.12
N ARG A 104 0.44 -9.26 3.36
CA ARG A 104 1.51 -9.24 2.37
C ARG A 104 2.56 -10.29 2.71
N ALA A 105 2.56 -11.41 1.99
CA ALA A 105 3.51 -12.52 2.15
C ALA A 105 3.49 -13.15 3.57
N GLU A 106 2.30 -13.45 4.07
CA GLU A 106 2.09 -14.19 5.33
C GLU A 106 1.03 -15.27 5.15
N GLY A 107 1.25 -16.41 5.79
CA GLY A 107 0.32 -17.52 5.83
C GLY A 107 -0.86 -17.30 6.79
N GLU A 108 -1.86 -18.17 6.69
CA GLU A 108 -3.08 -18.05 7.50
C GLU A 108 -2.81 -18.23 9.00
N GLU A 109 -1.88 -19.12 9.38
CA GLU A 109 -1.57 -19.38 10.78
C GLU A 109 -1.04 -18.14 11.52
N GLU A 110 -0.10 -17.42 10.89
CA GLU A 110 0.49 -16.20 11.45
C GLU A 110 -0.57 -15.11 11.59
N VAL A 111 -1.37 -14.90 10.55
CA VAL A 111 -2.43 -13.88 10.53
C VAL A 111 -3.51 -14.22 11.55
N ALA A 112 -4.00 -15.47 11.60
CA ALA A 112 -5.02 -15.90 12.56
C ALA A 112 -4.58 -15.72 14.00
N ARG A 113 -3.31 -16.09 14.32
CA ARG A 113 -2.74 -15.88 15.64
C ARG A 113 -2.72 -14.41 16.02
N PHE A 114 -2.24 -13.55 15.15
CA PHE A 114 -2.19 -12.11 15.37
C PHE A 114 -3.60 -11.52 15.56
N TRP A 115 -4.57 -11.89 14.74
CA TRP A 115 -5.98 -11.44 14.87
C TRP A 115 -6.56 -11.79 16.22
N LYS A 116 -6.32 -13.01 16.69
CA LYS A 116 -6.77 -13.48 18.02
C LYS A 116 -6.10 -12.71 19.15
N GLU A 117 -4.78 -12.52 19.09
CA GLU A 117 -4.01 -11.78 20.10
C GLU A 117 -4.43 -10.32 20.21
N GLN A 118 -4.65 -9.66 19.08
CA GLN A 118 -5.08 -8.26 19.00
C GLN A 118 -6.60 -8.08 19.10
N LYS A 119 -7.37 -9.17 19.19
CA LYS A 119 -8.85 -9.18 19.25
C LYS A 119 -9.50 -8.41 18.08
N LEU A 120 -8.91 -8.51 16.90
CA LEU A 120 -9.43 -7.86 15.71
C LEU A 120 -10.66 -8.60 15.16
N GLN A 121 -11.64 -7.85 14.66
CA GLN A 121 -12.87 -8.39 14.07
C GLN A 121 -12.99 -8.06 12.57
N ILE A 122 -12.10 -7.25 12.02
CA ILE A 122 -12.04 -7.00 10.57
C ILE A 122 -11.90 -8.34 9.85
N PRO A 123 -12.70 -8.65 8.82
CA PRO A 123 -12.45 -9.79 7.94
C PRO A 123 -11.05 -9.71 7.33
N TYR A 124 -10.30 -10.81 7.30
CA TYR A 124 -8.96 -10.82 6.76
C TYR A 124 -8.75 -11.88 5.69
N SER A 125 -7.80 -11.63 4.81
CA SER A 125 -7.29 -12.57 3.81
C SER A 125 -5.79 -12.74 4.00
N ALA A 126 -5.37 -13.96 4.29
CA ALA A 126 -3.95 -14.32 4.36
C ALA A 126 -3.43 -14.60 2.95
N GLN A 127 -2.40 -13.88 2.54
CA GLN A 127 -1.77 -14.03 1.23
C GLN A 127 -0.33 -14.51 1.41
N PRO A 128 0.03 -15.74 1.01
CA PRO A 128 1.35 -16.30 1.24
C PRO A 128 2.45 -15.62 0.40
N ASP A 129 2.05 -14.76 -0.51
CA ASP A 129 2.96 -14.01 -1.39
C ASP A 129 2.56 -12.53 -1.54
N ARG A 130 3.22 -11.82 -2.44
CA ARG A 130 3.02 -10.39 -2.66
C ARG A 130 2.08 -10.06 -3.82
N ARG A 131 1.56 -11.02 -4.56
CA ARG A 131 0.83 -10.81 -5.81
C ARG A 131 -0.36 -9.87 -5.66
N VAL A 132 -1.17 -10.03 -4.61
CA VAL A 132 -2.31 -9.14 -4.36
C VAL A 132 -1.83 -7.75 -3.96
N TYR A 133 -0.85 -7.65 -3.06
CA TYR A 133 -0.24 -6.38 -2.66
C TYR A 133 0.33 -5.60 -3.86
N GLU A 134 1.01 -6.29 -4.77
CA GLU A 134 1.65 -5.69 -5.95
C GLU A 134 0.67 -5.15 -6.99
N LEU A 135 -0.62 -5.46 -6.89
CA LEU A 135 -1.65 -4.79 -7.68
C LEU A 135 -1.82 -3.32 -7.27
N PHE A 136 -1.52 -2.98 -6.03
CA PHE A 136 -1.75 -1.66 -5.44
C PHE A 136 -0.49 -0.81 -5.34
N ALA A 137 0.64 -1.42 -4.96
CA ALA A 137 1.89 -0.71 -4.70
C ALA A 137 3.10 -1.64 -4.74
N SER A 138 4.32 -1.07 -4.76
CA SER A 138 5.59 -1.82 -4.70
C SER A 138 6.18 -1.91 -3.29
N SER A 139 5.99 -0.89 -2.45
CA SER A 139 6.61 -0.77 -1.13
C SER A 139 5.67 -0.12 -0.12
N VAL A 140 6.07 -0.09 1.14
CA VAL A 140 5.41 0.58 2.27
C VAL A 140 4.03 0.02 2.64
N ILE A 141 3.83 -0.26 3.92
CA ILE A 141 2.59 -0.67 4.59
C ILE A 141 2.53 -0.03 5.99
N PRO A 142 1.33 0.12 6.62
CA PRO A 142 0.02 -0.21 6.06
C PRO A 142 -0.36 0.72 4.92
N ARG A 143 -1.21 0.22 4.02
CA ARG A 143 -1.92 1.03 3.04
C ARG A 143 -3.41 0.81 3.21
N VAL A 144 -4.18 1.88 3.20
CA VAL A 144 -5.62 1.84 3.39
C VAL A 144 -6.28 2.58 2.23
N TYR A 145 -7.06 1.85 1.45
CA TYR A 145 -7.80 2.37 0.29
C TYR A 145 -9.28 2.39 0.60
N PHE A 146 -9.88 3.56 0.52
CA PHE A 146 -11.33 3.73 0.58
C PHE A 146 -11.90 3.81 -0.83
N CYS A 147 -12.88 2.99 -1.12
CA CYS A 147 -13.52 2.91 -2.43
C CYS A 147 -15.02 3.14 -2.30
N ASN A 148 -15.63 3.80 -3.28
CA ASN A 148 -17.07 3.90 -3.36
C ASN A 148 -17.70 2.63 -4.00
N ALA A 149 -19.03 2.54 -4.04
CA ALA A 149 -19.76 1.41 -4.62
C ALA A 149 -19.44 1.12 -6.11
N ARG A 150 -18.83 2.07 -6.82
CA ARG A 150 -18.36 1.89 -8.21
C ARG A 150 -16.93 1.35 -8.29
N GLY A 151 -16.30 1.11 -7.15
CA GLY A 151 -14.90 0.70 -7.07
C GLY A 151 -13.89 1.81 -7.37
N ILE A 152 -14.30 3.07 -7.27
CA ILE A 152 -13.38 4.20 -7.44
C ILE A 152 -12.77 4.55 -6.10
N VAL A 153 -11.44 4.62 -6.05
CA VAL A 153 -10.67 4.99 -4.87
C VAL A 153 -10.93 6.46 -4.54
N THR A 154 -11.40 6.73 -3.35
CA THR A 154 -11.75 8.08 -2.88
C THR A 154 -10.75 8.66 -1.90
N ARG A 155 -10.07 7.79 -1.13
CA ARG A 155 -9.04 8.16 -0.14
C ARG A 155 -7.97 7.07 -0.06
N ILE A 156 -6.75 7.48 0.20
CA ILE A 156 -5.62 6.57 0.45
C ILE A 156 -4.85 7.08 1.67
N TYR A 157 -4.51 6.18 2.58
CA TYR A 157 -3.60 6.46 3.68
C TYR A 157 -2.44 5.47 3.64
N VAL A 158 -1.23 5.97 3.85
CA VAL A 158 0.02 5.20 3.84
C VAL A 158 0.74 5.42 5.17
N GLU A 159 1.20 4.34 5.80
CA GLU A 159 1.93 4.29 7.09
C GLU A 159 1.14 4.77 8.30
N LYS A 160 0.39 5.86 8.16
CA LYS A 160 -0.35 6.49 9.29
C LYS A 160 -1.74 6.93 8.84
N LEU A 161 -2.72 6.65 9.69
CA LEU A 161 -4.07 7.18 9.55
C LEU A 161 -4.15 8.61 10.16
N PRO A 162 -5.09 9.45 9.69
CA PRO A 162 -5.38 10.70 10.36
C PRO A 162 -5.90 10.45 11.79
N ASP A 163 -5.85 11.46 12.64
CA ASP A 163 -6.29 11.33 14.03
C ASP A 163 -7.80 11.02 14.14
N ALA A 164 -8.60 11.51 13.20
CA ALA A 164 -9.99 11.12 12.99
C ALA A 164 -10.16 10.49 11.59
N LEU A 165 -10.78 9.31 11.52
CA LEU A 165 -11.16 8.62 10.29
C LEU A 165 -12.55 9.05 9.83
#